data_db22d3e03c200f21ae791049d2b3379a
#
_entry.id   db22d3e03c200f21ae791049d2b3379a
#
_cell.length_a   1.000
_cell.length_b   1.000
_cell.length_c   1.000
_cell.angle_alpha   90.00
_cell.angle_beta   90.00
_cell.angle_gamma   90.00
#
_symmetry.space_group_name_H-M   'P 1'
#
loop_
_entity.id
_entity.type
_entity.pdbx_description
1 polymer ?
#
loop_
_entity_poly.entity_id
_entity_poly.type
_entity_poly.pdbx_seq_one_letter_code
_entity_poly.pdbx_strand_id
1 'polypeptide(L)'
;MTMKEITVVRYGYRLVNSDWAPTVDVDDLGGFVSSLHNDLYSLGITVNYINEPDKELEVKGYADLLNIIRLRSPKDHIGNLCLGHIIGQSENCDLFEDIRRGVTRIAFAPEMIEPEGSNKVVCHNCGCGC
;
A
#
# COMPACT_ATOMS: atom_id res chain seq x y z
N MET A 1 0.44 26.81 -3.56
CA MET A 1 1.12 25.54 -3.20
C MET A 1 0.41 24.37 -3.85
N THR A 2 1.16 23.51 -4.50
CA THR A 2 0.56 22.35 -5.17
C THR A 2 0.44 21.19 -4.18
N MET A 3 -0.75 20.63 -4.08
CA MET A 3 -0.98 19.50 -3.20
C MET A 3 -0.40 18.23 -3.80
N LYS A 4 0.14 17.37 -2.96
CA LYS A 4 0.55 16.03 -3.36
C LYS A 4 -0.66 15.10 -3.25
N GLU A 5 -0.88 14.29 -4.28
CA GLU A 5 -1.96 13.33 -4.30
C GLU A 5 -1.38 11.92 -4.19
N ILE A 6 -1.83 11.17 -3.21
CA ILE A 6 -1.45 9.76 -3.02
C ILE A 6 -2.72 8.93 -3.12
N THR A 7 -2.70 7.89 -3.95
CA THR A 7 -3.84 7.01 -4.11
C THR A 7 -3.52 5.65 -3.55
N VAL A 8 -4.37 5.18 -2.64
CA VAL A 8 -4.31 3.82 -2.10
C VAL A 8 -5.25 2.96 -2.94
N VAL A 9 -4.72 1.92 -3.55
CA VAL A 9 -5.48 1.02 -4.42
C VAL A 9 -5.54 -0.35 -3.76
N ARG A 10 -6.73 -0.93 -3.73
CA ARG A 10 -6.92 -2.28 -3.24
C ARG A 10 -7.35 -3.19 -4.38
N TYR A 11 -6.62 -4.28 -4.59
CA TYR A 11 -7.02 -5.32 -5.52
C TYR A 11 -7.97 -6.30 -4.83
N GLY A 12 -8.66 -7.10 -5.61
CA GLY A 12 -9.39 -8.23 -5.09
C GLY A 12 -8.43 -9.31 -4.60
N TYR A 13 -8.89 -10.18 -3.70
CA TYR A 13 -8.04 -11.24 -3.23
C TYR A 13 -8.84 -12.50 -2.89
N ARG A 14 -8.13 -13.63 -2.89
CA ARG A 14 -8.70 -14.91 -2.54
C ARG A 14 -7.74 -15.62 -1.57
N LEU A 15 -8.25 -16.00 -0.42
CA LEU A 15 -7.47 -16.73 0.58
C LEU A 15 -7.32 -18.18 0.10
N VAL A 16 -6.07 -18.65 0.05
CA VAL A 16 -5.76 -20.02 -0.40
C VAL A 16 -5.15 -20.88 0.71
N ASN A 17 -4.93 -20.28 1.88
CA ASN A 17 -4.43 -20.99 3.05
C ASN A 17 -5.50 -20.93 4.14
N SER A 18 -6.11 -22.07 4.45
CA SER A 18 -7.21 -22.13 5.42
C SER A 18 -6.75 -21.84 6.86
N ASP A 19 -5.45 -21.90 7.12
CA ASP A 19 -4.91 -21.66 8.46
C ASP A 19 -4.57 -20.22 8.74
N TRP A 20 -4.77 -19.33 7.76
CA TRP A 20 -4.43 -17.93 7.91
C TRP A 20 -5.55 -17.03 7.42
N ALA A 21 -5.76 -15.94 8.13
CA ALA A 21 -6.71 -14.90 7.72
C ALA A 21 -6.18 -13.54 8.18
N PRO A 22 -6.58 -12.45 7.50
CA PRO A 22 -6.17 -11.10 7.93
C PRO A 22 -6.65 -10.81 9.35
N THR A 23 -5.84 -10.06 10.10
CA THR A 23 -6.20 -9.65 11.46
C THR A 23 -7.10 -8.42 11.48
N VAL A 24 -7.24 -7.73 10.34
CA VAL A 24 -8.09 -6.57 10.20
C VAL A 24 -9.14 -6.84 9.13
N ASP A 25 -10.24 -6.12 9.18
CA ASP A 25 -11.26 -6.23 8.15
C ASP A 25 -10.83 -5.41 6.94
N VAL A 26 -10.45 -6.10 5.86
CA VAL A 26 -9.97 -5.45 4.65
C VAL A 26 -11.06 -4.56 4.03
N ASP A 27 -12.33 -4.85 4.28
CA ASP A 27 -13.43 -4.04 3.76
C ASP A 27 -13.57 -2.70 4.48
N ASP A 28 -12.91 -2.52 5.62
CA ASP A 28 -12.88 -1.25 6.33
C ASP A 28 -11.81 -0.28 5.82
N LEU A 29 -11.06 -0.65 4.79
CA LEU A 29 -10.00 0.18 4.27
C LEU A 29 -10.46 1.56 3.83
N GLY A 30 -11.63 1.66 3.22
CA GLY A 30 -12.15 2.95 2.76
C GLY A 30 -12.28 3.95 3.91
N GLY A 31 -12.82 3.50 5.05
CA GLY A 31 -12.95 4.35 6.23
C GLY A 31 -11.60 4.74 6.81
N PHE A 32 -10.65 3.79 6.83
CA PHE A 32 -9.32 4.08 7.32
C PHE A 32 -8.60 5.11 6.43
N VAL A 33 -8.71 4.96 5.11
CA VAL A 33 -8.07 5.89 4.18
C VAL A 33 -8.69 7.28 4.30
N SER A 34 -10.01 7.37 4.50
CA SER A 34 -10.66 8.67 4.75
C SER A 34 -10.11 9.35 6.00
N SER A 35 -9.92 8.59 7.07
CA SER A 35 -9.33 9.12 8.29
C SER A 35 -7.89 9.60 8.04
N LEU A 36 -7.11 8.84 7.30
CA LEU A 36 -5.76 9.22 6.97
C LEU A 36 -5.71 10.48 6.11
N HIS A 37 -6.65 10.60 5.17
CA HIS A 37 -6.77 11.81 4.36
C HIS A 37 -7.02 13.04 5.25
N ASN A 38 -7.93 12.92 6.22
CA ASN A 38 -8.23 14.03 7.13
C ASN A 38 -6.99 14.44 7.93
N ASP A 39 -6.18 13.48 8.33
CA ASP A 39 -4.96 13.75 9.10
C ASP A 39 -3.90 14.48 8.27
N LEU A 40 -3.85 14.21 6.97
CA LEU A 40 -2.77 14.73 6.12
C LEU A 40 -3.18 15.95 5.28
N TYR A 41 -4.47 16.21 5.19
CA TYR A 41 -4.96 17.28 4.31
C TYR A 41 -4.37 18.65 4.68
N SER A 42 -4.28 18.93 5.97
CA SER A 42 -3.73 20.22 6.43
C SER A 42 -2.24 20.38 6.10
N LEU A 43 -1.57 19.27 5.76
CA LEU A 43 -0.16 19.29 5.38
C LEU A 43 0.04 19.38 3.86
N GLY A 44 -1.04 19.60 3.11
CA GLY A 44 -0.97 19.70 1.66
C GLY A 44 -0.97 18.35 0.94
N ILE A 45 -1.49 17.31 1.59
CA ILE A 45 -1.51 15.96 1.02
C ILE A 45 -2.94 15.46 0.95
N THR A 46 -3.36 15.03 -0.24
CA THR A 46 -4.65 14.36 -0.41
C THR A 46 -4.41 12.85 -0.53
N VAL A 47 -5.27 12.07 0.10
CA VAL A 47 -5.20 10.61 0.03
C VAL A 47 -6.52 10.10 -0.51
N ASN A 48 -6.47 9.39 -1.62
CA ASN A 48 -7.64 8.82 -2.28
C ASN A 48 -7.65 7.31 -2.14
N TYR A 49 -8.83 6.70 -2.26
CA TYR A 49 -8.98 5.26 -2.21
C TYR A 49 -9.68 4.76 -3.46
N ILE A 50 -9.09 3.76 -4.11
CA ILE A 50 -9.67 3.11 -5.30
C ILE A 50 -9.70 1.61 -5.05
N ASN A 51 -10.83 1.00 -5.41
CA ASN A 51 -11.00 -0.45 -5.33
C ASN A 51 -10.99 -1.01 -6.76
N GLU A 52 -10.07 -1.93 -7.05
CA GLU A 52 -9.96 -2.59 -8.36
C GLU A 52 -10.14 -4.10 -8.19
N PRO A 53 -11.37 -4.56 -7.94
CA PRO A 53 -11.62 -5.97 -7.66
C PRO A 53 -11.40 -6.90 -8.85
N ASP A 54 -11.32 -6.37 -10.06
CA ASP A 54 -11.05 -7.17 -11.25
C ASP A 54 -9.65 -7.79 -11.26
N LYS A 55 -8.74 -7.20 -10.49
CA LYS A 55 -7.39 -7.74 -10.34
C LYS A 55 -7.34 -8.54 -9.05
N GLU A 56 -7.51 -9.85 -9.16
CA GLU A 56 -7.57 -10.72 -7.99
C GLU A 56 -6.25 -11.46 -7.82
N LEU A 57 -5.71 -11.44 -6.60
CA LEU A 57 -4.47 -12.11 -6.26
C LEU A 57 -4.74 -13.18 -5.22
N GLU A 58 -3.97 -14.27 -5.28
CA GLU A 58 -4.03 -15.30 -4.25
C GLU A 58 -3.23 -14.84 -3.03
N VAL A 59 -3.82 -14.99 -1.85
CA VAL A 59 -3.21 -14.57 -0.59
C VAL A 59 -3.03 -15.78 0.30
N LYS A 60 -1.77 -16.12 0.60
CA LYS A 60 -1.40 -17.24 1.46
C LYS A 60 -1.02 -16.78 2.86
N GLY A 61 -0.65 -15.54 3.02
CA GLY A 61 -0.21 -14.98 4.27
C GLY A 61 -0.09 -13.49 4.18
N TYR A 62 0.47 -12.87 5.20
CA TYR A 62 0.49 -11.42 5.30
C TYR A 62 1.31 -10.74 4.18
N ALA A 63 2.40 -11.35 3.76
CA ALA A 63 3.21 -10.78 2.69
C ALA A 63 2.42 -10.64 1.39
N ASP A 64 1.58 -11.63 1.08
CA ASP A 64 0.72 -11.55 -0.09
C ASP A 64 -0.38 -10.49 0.09
N LEU A 65 -0.83 -10.30 1.33
CA LEU A 65 -1.82 -9.25 1.61
C LEU A 65 -1.25 -7.88 1.30
N LEU A 66 0.02 -7.65 1.62
CA LEU A 66 0.68 -6.40 1.26
C LEU A 66 0.72 -6.18 -0.25
N ASN A 67 0.70 -7.25 -1.03
CA ASN A 67 0.76 -7.17 -2.48
C ASN A 67 -0.56 -6.69 -3.10
N ILE A 68 -1.69 -6.86 -2.43
CA ILE A 68 -2.96 -6.36 -2.97
C ILE A 68 -3.16 -4.87 -2.73
N ILE A 69 -2.33 -4.27 -1.90
CA ILE A 69 -2.39 -2.84 -1.64
C ILE A 69 -1.33 -2.16 -2.48
N ARG A 70 -1.78 -1.26 -3.36
CA ARG A 70 -0.88 -0.51 -4.24
C ARG A 70 -0.97 0.96 -3.92
N LEU A 71 0.15 1.67 -4.07
CA LEU A 71 0.19 3.10 -3.85
C LEU A 71 0.65 3.78 -5.11
N ARG A 72 0.00 4.92 -5.42
CA ARG A 72 0.29 5.72 -6.61
C ARG A 72 0.53 7.15 -6.17
N SER A 73 1.59 7.75 -6.67
CA SER A 73 1.91 9.15 -6.40
C SER A 73 2.59 9.73 -7.64
N PRO A 74 1.82 10.35 -8.54
CA PRO A 74 2.39 10.84 -9.80
C PRO A 74 3.52 11.84 -9.63
N LYS A 75 3.45 12.68 -8.60
CA LYS A 75 4.50 13.66 -8.35
C LYS A 75 5.84 13.03 -8.01
N ASP A 76 5.82 11.81 -7.48
CA ASP A 76 7.03 11.10 -7.09
C ASP A 76 7.39 10.02 -8.09
N HIS A 77 6.72 9.99 -9.24
CA HIS A 77 6.91 9.00 -10.29
C HIS A 77 6.62 7.57 -9.81
N ILE A 78 5.69 7.46 -8.86
CA ILE A 78 5.23 6.17 -8.36
C ILE A 78 3.95 5.82 -9.09
N GLY A 79 4.02 4.85 -10.00
CA GLY A 79 2.89 4.47 -10.83
C GLY A 79 1.96 3.46 -10.19
N ASN A 80 2.52 2.44 -9.54
CA ASN A 80 1.71 1.37 -8.95
C ASN A 80 2.58 0.41 -8.14
N LEU A 81 3.18 0.89 -7.05
CA LEU A 81 4.04 0.06 -6.21
C LEU A 81 3.22 -0.64 -5.13
N CYS A 82 3.53 -1.90 -4.85
CA CYS A 82 2.88 -2.60 -3.76
C CYS A 82 3.37 -2.04 -2.42
N LEU A 83 2.52 -2.19 -1.41
CA LEU A 83 2.83 -1.66 -0.08
C LEU A 83 4.11 -2.26 0.48
N GLY A 84 4.33 -3.56 0.27
CA GLY A 84 5.53 -4.21 0.77
C GLY A 84 6.82 -3.62 0.19
N HIS A 85 6.78 -3.22 -1.09
CA HIS A 85 7.94 -2.58 -1.71
C HIS A 85 8.25 -1.24 -1.02
N ILE A 86 7.22 -0.51 -0.64
CA ILE A 86 7.38 0.83 -0.07
C ILE A 86 7.89 0.77 1.36
N ILE A 87 7.32 -0.10 2.19
CA ILE A 87 7.69 -0.17 3.60
C ILE A 87 8.87 -1.11 3.88
N GLY A 88 9.16 -2.02 2.95
CA GLY A 88 10.22 -3.00 3.09
C GLY A 88 9.79 -4.20 3.91
N GLN A 89 9.55 -4.02 5.20
CA GLN A 89 9.19 -5.10 6.10
C GLN A 89 8.12 -4.65 7.08
N SER A 90 7.13 -5.52 7.31
CA SER A 90 6.12 -5.28 8.32
C SER A 90 6.65 -5.74 9.69
N GLU A 91 6.46 -4.91 10.70
CA GLU A 91 6.92 -5.24 12.05
C GLU A 91 5.85 -5.99 12.85
N ASN A 92 4.59 -5.63 12.65
CA ASN A 92 3.49 -6.11 13.48
C ASN A 92 2.39 -6.83 12.70
N CYS A 93 2.55 -6.98 11.40
CA CYS A 93 1.52 -7.56 10.53
C CYS A 93 0.17 -6.84 10.67
N ASP A 94 0.19 -5.55 10.92
CA ASP A 94 -0.99 -4.70 11.02
C ASP A 94 -1.14 -3.92 9.72
N LEU A 95 -2.15 -4.32 8.93
CA LEU A 95 -2.32 -3.76 7.59
C LEU A 95 -2.57 -2.25 7.63
N PHE A 96 -3.41 -1.78 8.55
CA PHE A 96 -3.72 -0.36 8.63
C PHE A 96 -2.48 0.46 9.01
N GLU A 97 -1.70 -0.04 9.97
CA GLU A 97 -0.47 0.64 10.33
C GLU A 97 0.53 0.64 9.18
N ASP A 98 0.64 -0.46 8.46
CA ASP A 98 1.54 -0.55 7.33
C ASP A 98 1.13 0.39 6.19
N ILE A 99 -0.18 0.55 5.95
CA ILE A 99 -0.66 1.53 4.98
C ILE A 99 -0.30 2.95 5.44
N ARG A 100 -0.48 3.25 6.71
CA ARG A 100 -0.06 4.55 7.25
C ARG A 100 1.44 4.78 7.02
N ARG A 101 2.26 3.78 7.31
CA ARG A 101 3.71 3.87 7.08
C ARG A 101 4.04 4.12 5.61
N GLY A 102 3.38 3.41 4.70
CA GLY A 102 3.61 3.57 3.27
C GLY A 102 3.21 4.95 2.79
N VAL A 103 2.03 5.41 3.18
CA VAL A 103 1.54 6.73 2.78
C VAL A 103 2.43 7.83 3.34
N THR A 104 2.81 7.75 4.62
CA THR A 104 3.66 8.77 5.22
C THR A 104 5.06 8.78 4.62
N ARG A 105 5.57 7.62 4.22
CA ARG A 105 6.86 7.56 3.55
C ARG A 105 6.82 8.28 2.21
N ILE A 106 5.78 8.06 1.41
CA ILE A 106 5.62 8.79 0.15
C ILE A 106 5.43 10.28 0.42
N ALA A 107 4.67 10.62 1.45
CA ALA A 107 4.36 12.00 1.75
C ALA A 107 5.59 12.81 2.15
N PHE A 108 6.47 12.23 2.96
CA PHE A 108 7.54 12.97 3.61
C PHE A 108 8.96 12.52 3.26
N ALA A 109 9.13 11.32 2.72
CA ALA A 109 10.46 10.79 2.39
C ALA A 109 10.41 9.89 1.16
N PRO A 110 9.88 10.36 0.02
CA PRO A 110 9.77 9.51 -1.17
C PRO A 110 11.12 9.09 -1.72
N GLU A 111 12.17 9.85 -1.44
CA GLU A 111 13.52 9.51 -1.88
C GLU A 111 14.07 8.24 -1.25
N MET A 112 13.44 7.76 -0.18
CA MET A 112 13.85 6.52 0.47
C MET A 112 13.23 5.27 -0.18
N ILE A 113 12.35 5.46 -1.17
CA ILE A 113 11.67 4.36 -1.83
C ILE A 113 12.44 4.00 -3.10
N GLU A 114 12.68 2.70 -3.32
CA GLU A 114 13.31 2.23 -4.54
C GLU A 114 12.46 2.62 -5.74
N PRO A 115 13.05 3.21 -6.79
CA PRO A 115 12.28 3.56 -7.98
C PRO A 115 11.66 2.33 -8.63
N GLU A 116 10.50 2.54 -9.23
CA GLU A 116 9.85 1.54 -10.05
C GLU A 116 10.78 1.20 -11.22
N GLY A 117 10.95 -0.09 -11.50
CA GLY A 117 11.83 -0.52 -12.58
C GLY A 117 13.30 -0.54 -12.22
N SER A 118 13.66 -0.35 -10.95
CA SER A 118 15.05 -0.44 -10.52
C SER A 118 15.58 -1.87 -10.69
N ASN A 119 16.91 -2.00 -10.64
CA ASN A 119 17.53 -3.33 -10.71
C ASN A 119 17.46 -4.09 -9.40
N LYS A 120 16.77 -3.59 -8.44
CA LYS A 120 16.58 -4.31 -7.20
C LYS A 120 15.77 -5.56 -7.48
N VAL A 121 16.34 -6.67 -7.12
CA VAL A 121 15.89 -7.96 -7.63
C VAL A 121 14.56 -8.37 -7.10
N VAL A 122 14.26 -8.07 -5.86
CA VAL A 122 13.10 -8.67 -5.24
C VAL A 122 12.50 -7.79 -4.15
N CYS A 123 11.18 -7.76 -4.12
CA CYS A 123 10.45 -7.37 -2.92
C CYS A 123 10.26 -8.63 -2.09
N HIS A 124 11.29 -9.02 -1.36
CA HIS A 124 11.27 -10.29 -0.65
C HIS A 124 10.11 -10.43 0.33
N ASN A 125 9.63 -9.30 0.83
CA ASN A 125 8.64 -9.31 1.89
C ASN A 125 7.21 -9.27 1.40
N CYS A 126 6.99 -8.99 0.12
CA CYS A 126 5.63 -8.85 -0.40
C CYS A 126 5.26 -9.88 -1.46
N GLY A 127 6.24 -10.57 -2.04
CA GLY A 127 5.96 -11.54 -3.10
C GLY A 127 5.41 -10.92 -4.38
N CYS A 128 5.59 -9.63 -4.60
CA CYS A 128 4.99 -8.95 -5.74
C CYS A 128 5.76 -9.14 -7.04
N GLY A 129 6.98 -9.63 -6.99
CA GLY A 129 7.79 -9.83 -8.18
C GLY A 129 8.34 -8.55 -8.80
N CYS A 130 8.32 -7.46 -8.05
CA CYS A 130 8.82 -6.19 -8.57
C CYS A 130 10.34 -6.01 -8.40
#